data_2908a814242192e5dff1fe4ee9ff72eb
#
_entry.id   2908a814242192e5dff1fe4ee9ff72eb
#
_cell.length_a   1.000
_cell.length_b   1.000
_cell.length_c   1.000
_cell.angle_alpha   90.00
_cell.angle_beta   90.00
_cell.angle_gamma   90.00
#
_symmetry.space_group_name_H-M   'P 1'
#
loop_
_entity.id
_entity.type
_entity.pdbx_description
1 polymer ?
#
loop_
_entity_poly.entity_id
_entity_poly.type
_entity_poly.pdbx_seq_one_letter_code
_entity_poly.pdbx_strand_id
1 'polypeptide(L)'
;MPTAATGGSARLCLSGTVTVIHPAADNPLRTTCVHTGTTVRITLEPLPNRRWAPVTSSNPKAVGLLDDHLEADGARSATARAASAGTATLDSADSYTPDPHGPPSRRRHLTITVVP
;
A
#
# COMPACT_ATOMS: atom_id res chain seq x y z
N MET A 1 3.97 -1.86 33.02
CA MET A 1 3.92 -1.83 32.28
C MET A 1 4.08 -1.43 31.66
N PRO A 2 3.97 -1.13 31.53
CA PRO A 2 3.79 -0.85 30.77
C PRO A 2 4.27 -0.51 29.96
N THR A 3 4.51 -0.43 29.87
CA THR A 3 4.78 -0.15 29.11
C THR A 3 4.89 0.14 28.25
N ALA A 4 4.94 0.24 28.39
CA ALA A 4 4.77 0.41 27.63
C ALA A 4 4.91 0.90 26.63
N ALA A 5 5.03 1.47 26.65
CA ALA A 5 4.77 2.02 25.52
C ALA A 5 5.80 2.05 24.58
N THR A 6 6.74 2.17 25.10
CA THR A 6 7.50 2.01 24.29
C THR A 6 7.41 0.99 23.34
N GLY A 7 7.81 0.73 22.51
CA GLY A 7 7.51 -0.26 21.56
C GLY A 7 6.04 -0.47 21.33
N GLY A 8 5.22 0.45 21.75
CA GLY A 8 3.80 0.31 21.66
C GLY A 8 3.31 0.11 20.26
N SER A 9 3.94 0.72 19.26
CA SER A 9 3.52 0.55 17.89
C SER A 9 3.65 -0.89 17.42
N ALA A 10 4.68 -1.63 17.88
CA ALA A 10 4.83 -3.02 17.51
C ALA A 10 3.68 -3.87 18.03
N ARG A 11 3.20 -3.55 19.23
CA ARG A 11 2.08 -4.26 19.81
C ARG A 11 0.77 -4.01 19.11
N LEU A 12 0.70 -2.93 18.35
CA LEU A 12 -0.50 -2.57 17.60
C LEU A 12 -0.43 -3.06 16.17
N CYS A 13 0.52 -3.93 15.84
CA CYS A 13 0.61 -4.47 14.50
C CYS A 13 -0.57 -5.37 14.20
N LEU A 14 -1.07 -5.27 12.99
CA LEU A 14 -2.28 -5.93 12.56
C LEU A 14 -1.98 -7.34 12.05
N SER A 15 -3.01 -8.17 12.02
CA SER A 15 -2.91 -9.53 11.49
C SER A 15 -4.20 -9.90 10.75
N GLY A 16 -4.19 -11.03 10.06
CA GLY A 16 -5.33 -11.48 9.29
C GLY A 16 -5.39 -10.82 7.92
N THR A 17 -6.45 -10.10 7.64
CA THR A 17 -6.60 -9.32 6.41
C THR A 17 -6.78 -7.86 6.76
N VAL A 18 -5.93 -7.03 6.21
CA VAL A 18 -5.95 -5.58 6.45
C VAL A 18 -6.27 -4.90 5.13
N THR A 19 -7.24 -3.98 5.14
CA THR A 19 -7.60 -3.21 3.97
C THR A 19 -7.15 -1.77 4.15
N VAL A 20 -6.39 -1.26 3.18
CA VAL A 20 -5.92 0.13 3.16
C VAL A 20 -6.54 0.80 1.94
N ILE A 21 -7.28 1.86 2.17
CA ILE A 21 -7.91 2.62 1.10
C ILE A 21 -7.23 3.99 1.05
N HIS A 22 -6.74 4.34 -0.14
CA HIS A 22 -6.22 5.68 -0.41
C HIS A 22 -7.28 6.48 -1.15
N PRO A 23 -8.03 7.33 -0.44
CA PRO A 23 -9.01 8.22 -1.10
C PRO A 23 -8.31 9.22 -2.01
N ALA A 24 -9.07 9.73 -2.98
CA ALA A 24 -8.51 10.68 -3.94
C ALA A 24 -7.89 11.91 -3.27
N ALA A 25 -8.42 12.32 -2.12
CA ALA A 25 -7.94 13.50 -1.39
C ALA A 25 -6.96 13.17 -0.28
N ASP A 26 -6.51 11.94 -0.18
CA ASP A 26 -5.69 11.50 0.95
C ASP A 26 -4.24 11.96 0.84
N ASN A 27 -3.58 11.96 1.98
CA ASN A 27 -2.14 12.18 2.05
C ASN A 27 -1.43 11.04 1.32
N PRO A 28 -0.43 11.33 0.47
CA PRO A 28 0.27 10.29 -0.29
C PRO A 28 1.13 9.36 0.57
N LEU A 29 1.41 9.71 1.81
CA LEU A 29 2.27 8.91 2.68
C LEU A 29 1.43 8.22 3.75
N ARG A 30 1.58 6.91 3.87
CA ARG A 30 0.98 6.13 4.94
C ARG A 30 1.96 5.09 5.44
N THR A 31 1.79 4.70 6.70
CA THR A 31 2.57 3.63 7.31
C THR A 31 1.64 2.67 8.04
N THR A 32 2.03 1.41 8.08
CA THR A 32 1.32 0.42 8.86
C THR A 32 2.30 -0.65 9.34
N CYS A 33 1.89 -1.38 10.35
CA CYS A 33 2.65 -2.51 10.88
C CYS A 33 1.77 -3.74 10.88
N VAL A 34 2.32 -4.86 10.40
CA VAL A 34 1.57 -6.12 10.32
C VAL A 34 2.47 -7.28 10.76
N HIS A 35 1.82 -8.37 11.15
CA HIS A 35 2.54 -9.60 11.45
C HIS A 35 2.77 -10.42 10.18
N THR A 36 3.78 -11.25 10.19
CA THR A 36 4.03 -12.20 9.11
C THR A 36 2.78 -13.04 8.86
N GLY A 37 2.44 -13.24 7.61
CA GLY A 37 1.23 -13.98 7.21
C GLY A 37 0.03 -13.10 6.94
N THR A 38 0.10 -11.82 7.25
CA THR A 38 -0.99 -10.89 7.01
C THR A 38 -1.19 -10.65 5.52
N THR A 39 -2.44 -10.62 5.10
CA THR A 39 -2.82 -10.20 3.75
C THR A 39 -3.19 -8.73 3.79
N VAL A 40 -2.60 -7.93 2.92
CA VAL A 40 -2.87 -6.50 2.84
C VAL A 40 -3.56 -6.21 1.51
N ARG A 41 -4.76 -5.67 1.59
CA ARG A 41 -5.53 -5.25 0.43
C ARG A 41 -5.42 -3.75 0.29
N ILE A 42 -5.09 -3.29 -0.90
CA ILE A 42 -4.88 -1.87 -1.17
C ILE A 42 -5.85 -1.44 -2.24
N THR A 43 -6.56 -0.35 -1.97
CA THR A 43 -7.46 0.26 -2.95
C THR A 43 -7.04 1.70 -3.16
N LEU A 44 -6.75 2.03 -4.41
CA LEU A 44 -6.41 3.39 -4.84
C LEU A 44 -7.63 3.94 -5.57
N GLU A 45 -8.29 4.91 -4.95
CA GLU A 45 -9.53 5.45 -5.50
C GLU A 45 -9.29 6.25 -6.78
N PRO A 46 -10.22 6.19 -7.73
CA PRO A 46 -10.01 6.80 -9.03
C PRO A 46 -10.14 8.32 -8.99
N LEU A 47 -9.49 8.96 -9.96
CA LEU A 47 -9.69 10.36 -10.27
C LEU A 47 -10.10 10.48 -11.73
N PRO A 48 -10.89 11.49 -12.08
CA PRO A 48 -11.30 11.68 -13.47
C PRO A 48 -10.08 11.79 -14.40
N ASN A 49 -10.12 11.08 -15.52
CA ASN A 49 -9.10 11.10 -16.55
C ASN A 49 -7.71 10.69 -16.05
N ARG A 50 -7.64 9.84 -15.03
CA ARG A 50 -6.36 9.37 -14.49
C ARG A 50 -6.41 7.87 -14.28
N ARG A 51 -5.23 7.26 -14.32
CA ARG A 51 -5.05 5.83 -14.08
C ARG A 51 -3.89 5.61 -13.16
N TRP A 52 -4.05 4.68 -12.24
CA TRP A 52 -2.96 4.26 -11.36
C TRP A 52 -2.08 3.24 -12.05
N ALA A 53 -0.78 3.43 -11.94
CA ALA A 53 0.20 2.46 -12.42
C ALA A 53 0.20 1.22 -11.53
N PRO A 54 0.75 0.09 -11.99
CA PRO A 54 0.87 -1.08 -11.14
C PRO A 54 1.59 -0.77 -9.84
N VAL A 55 1.14 -1.41 -8.76
CA VAL A 55 1.75 -1.25 -7.45
C VAL A 55 3.08 -2.01 -7.42
N THR A 56 4.11 -1.37 -6.90
CA THR A 56 5.43 -1.99 -6.77
C THR A 56 5.84 -2.09 -5.31
N SER A 57 6.62 -3.11 -4.98
CA SER A 57 7.16 -3.30 -3.64
C SER A 57 8.67 -3.09 -3.66
N SER A 58 9.16 -2.28 -2.72
CA SER A 58 10.61 -2.05 -2.59
C SER A 58 11.33 -3.27 -2.01
N ASN A 59 10.62 -4.17 -1.38
CA ASN A 59 11.18 -5.37 -0.78
C ASN A 59 10.19 -6.54 -0.92
N PRO A 60 10.16 -7.18 -2.10
CA PRO A 60 9.20 -8.26 -2.35
C PRO A 60 9.36 -9.48 -1.45
N LYS A 61 10.53 -9.64 -0.83
CA LYS A 61 10.74 -10.74 0.12
C LYS A 61 9.97 -10.52 1.40
N ALA A 62 9.83 -9.28 1.83
CA ALA A 62 9.06 -8.96 3.03
C ALA A 62 7.58 -8.83 2.70
N VAL A 63 7.25 -8.09 1.65
CA VAL A 63 5.86 -7.88 1.21
C VAL A 63 5.80 -8.08 -0.29
N GLY A 64 5.18 -9.17 -0.71
CA GLY A 64 5.06 -9.50 -2.12
C GLY A 64 3.66 -9.24 -2.65
N LEU A 65 3.56 -8.75 -3.87
CA LEU A 65 2.28 -8.55 -4.53
C LEU A 65 1.76 -9.89 -5.04
N LEU A 66 0.52 -10.22 -4.68
CA LEU A 66 -0.16 -11.43 -5.13
C LEU A 66 -1.05 -11.15 -6.33
N ASP A 67 -1.60 -9.95 -6.38
CA ASP A 67 -2.63 -9.60 -7.34
C ASP A 67 -2.68 -8.09 -7.49
N ASP A 68 -3.06 -7.62 -8.69
CA ASP A 68 -3.08 -6.21 -9.00
C ASP A 68 -3.97 -5.99 -10.22
N HIS A 69 -5.05 -5.22 -10.04
CA HIS A 69 -6.03 -4.97 -11.09
C HIS A 69 -6.26 -3.48 -11.28
N LEU A 70 -6.27 -3.04 -12.52
CA LEU A 70 -6.76 -1.72 -12.89
C LEU A 70 -8.25 -1.84 -13.24
N GLU A 71 -9.08 -1.11 -12.52
CA GLU A 71 -10.51 -1.10 -12.76
C GLU A 71 -10.87 -0.19 -13.93
N ALA A 72 -12.08 -0.38 -14.46
CA ALA A 72 -12.53 0.41 -15.63
C ALA A 72 -12.63 1.90 -15.33
N ASP A 73 -12.90 2.27 -14.08
CA ASP A 73 -13.02 3.67 -13.66
C ASP A 73 -11.68 4.33 -13.33
N GLY A 74 -10.58 3.60 -13.46
CA GLY A 74 -9.25 4.11 -13.15
C GLY A 74 -8.76 3.80 -11.76
N ALA A 75 -9.58 3.23 -10.90
CA ALA A 75 -9.17 2.74 -9.60
C ALA A 75 -8.22 1.55 -9.77
N ARG A 76 -7.42 1.28 -8.76
CA ARG A 76 -6.56 0.10 -8.75
C ARG A 76 -6.72 -0.64 -7.43
N SER A 77 -6.84 -1.95 -7.55
CA SER A 77 -6.93 -2.84 -6.40
C SER A 77 -5.76 -3.80 -6.43
N ALA A 78 -5.04 -3.91 -5.34
CA ALA A 78 -3.91 -4.82 -5.22
C ALA A 78 -4.01 -5.61 -3.92
N THR A 79 -3.47 -6.82 -3.94
CA THR A 79 -3.37 -7.67 -2.76
C THR A 79 -1.91 -8.04 -2.56
N ALA A 80 -1.43 -7.84 -1.35
CA ALA A 80 -0.06 -8.16 -0.98
C ALA A 80 -0.04 -9.07 0.23
N ARG A 81 1.06 -9.79 0.41
CA ARG A 81 1.24 -10.67 1.56
C ARG A 81 2.52 -10.31 2.29
N ALA A 82 2.40 -10.19 3.60
CA ALA A 82 3.55 -10.02 4.48
C ALA A 82 4.19 -11.40 4.68
N ALA A 83 5.28 -11.65 3.95
CA ALA A 83 5.88 -12.99 3.89
C ALA A 83 7.01 -13.18 4.90
N SER A 84 7.77 -12.15 5.20
CA SER A 84 8.86 -12.23 6.16
C SER A 84 9.08 -10.89 6.84
N ALA A 85 9.74 -10.93 8.00
CA ALA A 85 10.04 -9.70 8.75
C ALA A 85 10.90 -8.74 7.94
N GLY A 86 10.63 -7.47 8.06
CA GLY A 86 11.34 -6.42 7.33
C GLY A 86 10.42 -5.26 7.02
N THR A 87 10.89 -4.35 6.18
CA THR A 87 10.13 -3.17 5.79
C THR A 87 10.07 -3.10 4.27
N ALA A 88 8.90 -2.79 3.74
CA ALA A 88 8.70 -2.57 2.32
C ALA A 88 7.82 -1.35 2.11
N THR A 89 8.07 -0.63 1.02
CA THR A 89 7.21 0.46 0.60
C THR A 89 6.48 0.03 -0.67
N LEU A 90 5.17 0.09 -0.63
CA LEU A 90 4.33 -0.16 -1.81
C LEU A 90 4.01 1.19 -2.44
N ASP A 91 4.32 1.30 -3.72
CA ASP A 91 4.22 2.57 -4.43
C ASP A 91 3.36 2.43 -5.67
N SER A 92 2.62 3.48 -5.95
CA SER A 92 1.94 3.66 -7.23
C SER A 92 1.87 5.15 -7.55
N ALA A 93 1.72 5.46 -8.84
CA ALA A 93 1.54 6.82 -9.30
C ALA A 93 0.40 6.84 -10.30
N ASP A 94 -0.37 7.93 -10.32
CA ASP A 94 -1.40 8.08 -11.35
C ASP A 94 -0.87 8.91 -12.52
N SER A 95 -1.42 8.64 -13.69
CA SER A 95 -1.08 9.35 -14.92
C SER A 95 -2.35 9.94 -15.52
N TYR A 96 -2.21 11.11 -16.10
CA TYR A 96 -3.30 11.76 -16.84
C TYR A 96 -3.52 10.99 -18.14
N THR A 97 -4.70 10.42 -18.33
CA THR A 97 -4.94 9.54 -19.48
C THR A 97 -4.82 10.22 -20.85
N PRO A 98 -5.21 11.50 -21.02
CA PRO A 98 -4.98 12.19 -22.29
C PRO A 98 -3.50 12.42 -22.61
N ASP A 99 -2.62 12.39 -21.60
CA ASP A 99 -1.18 12.51 -21.79
C ASP A 99 -0.46 11.54 -20.85
N PRO A 100 -0.48 10.25 -21.18
CA PRO A 100 0.12 9.24 -20.29
C PRO A 100 1.64 9.32 -20.18
N HIS A 101 2.30 10.08 -21.05
CA HIS A 101 3.74 10.28 -20.99
C HIS A 101 4.14 11.52 -20.21
N GLY A 102 3.16 12.29 -19.74
CA GLY A 102 3.42 13.43 -18.88
C GLY A 102 3.85 13.00 -17.48
N PRO A 103 4.27 13.95 -16.64
CA PRO A 103 4.66 13.61 -15.28
C PRO A 103 3.46 13.12 -14.49
N PRO A 104 3.66 12.17 -13.54
CA PRO A 104 2.56 11.73 -12.69
C PRO A 104 2.09 12.88 -11.82
N SER A 105 0.78 12.99 -11.64
CA SER A 105 0.21 14.07 -10.84
C SER A 105 0.12 13.71 -9.39
N ARG A 106 0.06 12.43 -9.06
CA ARG A 106 -0.02 11.95 -7.69
C ARG A 106 0.79 10.69 -7.51
N ARG A 107 1.27 10.52 -6.28
CA ARG A 107 1.94 9.30 -5.86
C ARG A 107 1.34 8.86 -4.53
N ARG A 108 1.27 7.55 -4.34
CA ARG A 108 0.86 6.97 -3.07
C ARG A 108 1.95 6.05 -2.59
N HIS A 109 2.30 6.20 -1.32
CA HIS A 109 3.32 5.39 -0.66
C HIS A 109 2.72 4.77 0.59
N LEU A 110 2.80 3.46 0.68
CA LEU A 110 2.42 2.74 1.88
C LEU A 110 3.64 1.99 2.38
N THR A 111 4.18 2.42 3.50
CA THR A 111 5.31 1.73 4.13
C THR A 111 4.76 0.70 5.10
N ILE A 112 5.14 -0.54 4.91
CA ILE A 112 4.69 -1.66 5.72
C ILE A 112 5.88 -2.22 6.47
N THR A 113 5.78 -2.24 7.80
CA THR A 113 6.74 -2.94 8.64
C THR A 113 6.14 -4.29 9.01
N VAL A 114 6.85 -5.35 8.71
CA VAL A 114 6.42 -6.72 9.00
C VAL A 114 7.20 -7.22 10.20
N VAL A 115 6.49 -7.67 11.21
CA VAL A 115 7.07 -8.27 12.42
C VAL A 115 6.67 -9.73 12.48
N PRO A 116 7.48 -10.55 13.16
CA PRO A 116 7.20 -11.99 13.31
C PRO A 116 5.87 -12.29 13.99
#